data_9e3ee59a268ab93bea8e7ffbdd94bbf4
#
_entry.id   9e3ee59a268ab93bea8e7ffbdd94bbf4
#
_cell.length_a   1.000
_cell.length_b   1.000
_cell.length_c   1.000
_cell.angle_alpha   90.00
_cell.angle_beta   90.00
_cell.angle_gamma   90.00
#
_symmetry.space_group_name_H-M   'P 1'
#
loop_
_entity.id
_entity.type
_entity.pdbx_description
1 polymer ?
#
loop_
_entity_poly.entity_id
_entity_poly.type
_entity_poly.pdbx_seq_one_letter_code
_entity_poly.pdbx_strand_id
1 'polypeptide(L)'
;MAEKQSIFGRIAQLARANINALLDNAEDPQKMLDQLVRDYTNNIADAEQAVAQTIGNLRLAEQDYNEDVAAVQEWGQKAVAASAQADRYRQQGDTANADKFDNLAKIALGKQISAEGEVRQAEPLIASQRESVEKLKSGLAMMKDKLGELRSKRDSLVARQKSAQAQQTVQGAISSINVLDPTSEISRYEEIVRREEAQAIGQAEVAASSIDSQFAELETSGEAVEIEARLAALKQGSSPAPQVSPTQVTPAIGSGTTTQNAPTSDW
;
A
#
# COMPACT_ATOMS: atom_id res chain seq x y z
N MET A 1 -1.38 33.46 -13.83
CA MET A 1 -1.92 32.77 -12.65
C MET A 1 -1.80 31.28 -12.92
N ALA A 2 -0.89 30.58 -12.25
CA ALA A 2 -0.79 29.14 -12.39
C ALA A 2 -2.04 28.53 -11.71
N GLU A 3 -2.91 27.92 -12.49
CA GLU A 3 -4.02 27.11 -11.97
C GLU A 3 -3.44 26.07 -11.03
N LYS A 4 -3.85 26.09 -9.78
CA LYS A 4 -3.59 25.00 -8.82
C LYS A 4 -4.30 23.77 -9.36
N GLN A 5 -3.61 23.00 -10.20
CA GLN A 5 -4.15 21.71 -10.62
C GLN A 5 -4.51 20.90 -9.38
N SER A 6 -5.75 20.44 -9.34
CA SER A 6 -6.24 19.56 -8.28
C SER A 6 -5.30 18.36 -8.15
N ILE A 7 -5.07 17.86 -6.93
CA ILE A 7 -4.26 16.65 -6.65
C ILE A 7 -4.71 15.49 -7.55
N PHE A 8 -6.01 15.35 -7.76
CA PHE A 8 -6.60 14.40 -8.71
C PHE A 8 -6.08 14.59 -10.14
N GLY A 9 -5.98 15.83 -10.61
CA GLY A 9 -5.48 16.14 -11.95
C GLY A 9 -4.00 15.74 -12.10
N ARG A 10 -3.17 16.03 -11.12
CA ARG A 10 -1.74 15.65 -11.14
C ARG A 10 -1.55 14.14 -11.11
N ILE A 11 -2.25 13.42 -10.22
CA ILE A 11 -2.20 11.97 -10.13
C ILE A 11 -2.63 11.34 -11.46
N ALA A 12 -3.75 11.78 -12.03
CA ALA A 12 -4.27 11.27 -13.29
C ALA A 12 -3.34 11.56 -14.48
N GLN A 13 -2.71 12.73 -14.52
CA GLN A 13 -1.77 13.13 -15.58
C GLN A 13 -0.49 12.28 -15.52
N LEU A 14 0.09 12.09 -14.33
CA LEU A 14 1.29 11.29 -14.14
C LEU A 14 1.02 9.81 -14.42
N ALA A 15 -0.10 9.27 -13.96
CA ALA A 15 -0.47 7.87 -14.24
C ALA A 15 -0.66 7.57 -15.74
N ARG A 16 -1.02 8.57 -16.57
CA ARG A 16 -1.26 8.44 -18.00
C ARG A 16 -0.09 8.87 -18.89
N ALA A 17 1.00 9.39 -18.32
CA ALA A 17 2.13 9.88 -19.09
C ALA A 17 2.75 8.78 -19.96
N ASN A 18 2.89 9.06 -21.26
CA ASN A 18 3.55 8.15 -22.19
C ASN A 18 5.07 8.35 -22.15
N ILE A 19 5.73 7.56 -21.33
CA ILE A 19 7.17 7.63 -21.09
C ILE A 19 7.97 7.31 -22.36
N ASN A 20 7.50 6.42 -23.23
CA ASN A 20 8.20 6.04 -24.43
C ASN A 20 8.30 7.23 -25.40
N ALA A 21 7.21 7.97 -25.60
CA ALA A 21 7.23 9.16 -26.47
C ALA A 21 8.14 10.27 -25.96
N LEU A 22 8.34 10.36 -24.65
CA LEU A 22 9.29 11.31 -24.04
C LEU A 22 10.73 10.88 -24.27
N LEU A 23 11.03 9.59 -24.23
CA LEU A 23 12.38 9.04 -24.42
C LEU A 23 12.83 9.06 -25.88
N ASP A 24 11.88 8.84 -26.81
CA ASP A 24 12.19 8.80 -28.25
C ASP A 24 12.70 10.15 -28.79
N ASN A 25 12.37 11.25 -28.11
CA ASN A 25 12.80 12.61 -28.50
C ASN A 25 13.91 13.19 -27.60
N ALA A 26 14.49 12.38 -26.70
CA ALA A 26 15.47 12.87 -25.74
C ALA A 26 16.89 12.81 -26.29
N GLU A 27 17.67 13.91 -26.19
CA GLU A 27 19.09 13.93 -26.49
C GLU A 27 19.91 13.01 -25.58
N ASP A 28 19.54 12.91 -24.30
CA ASP A 28 20.15 12.03 -23.30
C ASP A 28 19.03 11.28 -22.52
N PRO A 29 18.64 10.10 -23.03
CA PRO A 29 17.56 9.32 -22.40
C PRO A 29 17.85 8.90 -20.96
N GLN A 30 19.12 8.70 -20.59
CA GLN A 30 19.50 8.30 -19.24
C GLN A 30 19.25 9.43 -18.24
N LYS A 31 19.75 10.64 -18.52
CA LYS A 31 19.52 11.80 -17.65
C LYS A 31 18.05 12.14 -17.54
N MET A 32 17.31 12.01 -18.64
CA MET A 32 15.86 12.23 -18.62
C MET A 32 15.15 11.21 -17.71
N LEU A 33 15.50 9.93 -17.78
CA LEU A 33 14.93 8.91 -16.90
C LEU A 33 15.30 9.13 -15.43
N ASP A 34 16.54 9.51 -15.13
CA ASP A 34 16.96 9.85 -13.79
C ASP A 34 16.17 11.04 -13.22
N GLN A 35 15.88 12.03 -14.04
CA GLN A 35 15.04 13.16 -13.66
C GLN A 35 13.60 12.72 -13.42
N LEU A 36 13.02 11.94 -14.35
CA LEU A 36 11.66 11.41 -14.21
C LEU A 36 11.49 10.54 -12.97
N VAL A 37 12.47 9.69 -12.65
CA VAL A 37 12.45 8.87 -11.42
C VAL A 37 12.43 9.77 -10.18
N ARG A 38 13.24 10.82 -10.12
CA ARG A 38 13.23 11.80 -9.03
C ARG A 38 11.88 12.51 -8.91
N ASP A 39 11.38 13.01 -10.04
CA ASP A 39 10.12 13.76 -10.09
C ASP A 39 8.94 12.88 -9.68
N TYR A 40 8.87 11.64 -10.17
CA TYR A 40 7.84 10.68 -9.73
C TYR A 40 7.95 10.33 -8.25
N THR A 41 9.16 10.13 -7.73
CA THR A 41 9.37 9.85 -6.31
C THR A 41 8.86 10.99 -5.44
N ASN A 42 9.18 12.23 -5.78
CA ASN A 42 8.72 13.41 -5.04
C ASN A 42 7.19 13.58 -5.15
N ASN A 43 6.65 13.44 -6.36
CA ASN A 43 5.20 13.56 -6.56
C ASN A 43 4.41 12.44 -5.85
N ILE A 44 4.96 11.23 -5.73
CA ILE A 44 4.35 10.15 -4.95
C ILE A 44 4.34 10.51 -3.47
N ALA A 45 5.43 11.03 -2.91
CA ALA A 45 5.48 11.45 -1.52
C ALA A 45 4.44 12.55 -1.21
N ASP A 46 4.33 13.56 -2.08
CA ASP A 46 3.32 14.61 -1.96
C ASP A 46 1.88 14.03 -2.06
N ALA A 47 1.68 13.10 -2.98
CA ALA A 47 0.39 12.43 -3.16
C ALA A 47 0.02 11.57 -1.94
N GLU A 48 0.97 10.83 -1.37
CA GLU A 48 0.77 10.03 -0.16
C GLU A 48 0.32 10.90 1.02
N GLN A 49 0.98 12.04 1.22
CA GLN A 49 0.60 12.98 2.26
C GLN A 49 -0.82 13.53 2.05
N ALA A 50 -1.16 13.89 0.83
CA ALA A 50 -2.48 14.41 0.51
C ALA A 50 -3.60 13.36 0.64
N VAL A 51 -3.31 12.11 0.24
CA VAL A 51 -4.22 10.97 0.44
C VAL A 51 -4.42 10.69 1.92
N ALA A 52 -3.34 10.70 2.72
CA ALA A 52 -3.43 10.53 4.16
C ALA A 52 -4.29 11.60 4.84
N GLN A 53 -4.15 12.87 4.44
CA GLN A 53 -4.99 13.96 4.93
C GLN A 53 -6.47 13.74 4.55
N THR A 54 -6.73 13.33 3.31
CA THR A 54 -8.11 13.07 2.85
C THR A 54 -8.75 11.91 3.62
N ILE A 55 -7.99 10.85 3.89
CA ILE A 55 -8.43 9.73 4.74
C ILE A 55 -8.70 10.21 6.17
N GLY A 56 -7.82 11.05 6.73
CA GLY A 56 -8.02 11.64 8.06
C GLY A 56 -9.33 12.43 8.14
N ASN A 57 -9.61 13.28 7.16
CA ASN A 57 -10.86 14.04 7.10
C ASN A 57 -12.09 13.13 6.96
N LEU A 58 -12.00 12.06 6.16
CA LEU A 58 -13.07 11.07 6.06
C LEU A 58 -13.33 10.39 7.42
N ARG A 59 -12.28 10.03 8.14
CA ARG A 59 -12.42 9.39 9.47
C ARG A 59 -13.06 10.31 10.50
N LEU A 60 -12.74 11.60 10.48
CA LEU A 60 -13.42 12.59 11.32
C LEU A 60 -14.91 12.69 10.98
N ALA A 61 -15.24 12.80 9.69
CA ALA A 61 -16.64 12.84 9.27
C ALA A 61 -17.43 11.56 9.62
N GLU A 62 -16.78 10.39 9.54
CA GLU A 62 -17.37 9.11 9.97
C GLU A 62 -17.58 9.08 11.50
N GLN A 63 -16.68 9.66 12.27
CA GLN A 63 -16.82 9.75 13.72
C GLN A 63 -17.97 10.70 14.10
N ASP A 64 -18.00 11.90 13.51
CA ASP A 64 -19.10 12.88 13.74
C ASP A 64 -20.47 12.24 13.41
N TYR A 65 -20.56 11.54 12.28
CA TYR A 65 -21.79 10.81 11.90
C TYR A 65 -22.19 9.77 12.94
N ASN A 66 -21.24 9.02 13.49
CA ASN A 66 -21.55 8.01 14.53
C ASN A 66 -21.99 8.66 15.84
N GLU A 67 -21.44 9.83 16.18
CA GLU A 67 -21.86 10.64 17.32
C GLU A 67 -23.28 11.15 17.14
N ASP A 68 -23.63 11.64 15.93
CA ASP A 68 -24.98 12.07 15.60
C ASP A 68 -25.99 10.91 15.67
N VAL A 69 -25.63 9.72 15.15
CA VAL A 69 -26.47 8.51 15.25
C VAL A 69 -26.70 8.13 16.72
N ALA A 70 -25.68 8.20 17.56
CA ALA A 70 -25.81 7.97 18.98
C ALA A 70 -26.70 9.02 19.67
N ALA A 71 -26.56 10.29 19.28
CA ALA A 71 -27.39 11.39 19.77
C ALA A 71 -28.87 11.20 19.41
N VAL A 72 -29.19 10.73 18.20
CA VAL A 72 -30.58 10.39 17.80
C VAL A 72 -31.18 9.37 18.77
N GLN A 73 -30.43 8.31 19.11
CA GLN A 73 -30.89 7.27 20.02
C GLN A 73 -31.06 7.80 21.45
N GLU A 74 -30.08 8.55 21.94
CA GLU A 74 -30.09 9.12 23.30
C GLU A 74 -31.25 10.09 23.49
N TRP A 75 -31.44 11.03 22.57
CA TRP A 75 -32.54 12.00 22.65
C TRP A 75 -33.90 11.34 22.50
N GLY A 76 -34.01 10.29 21.66
CA GLY A 76 -35.22 9.47 21.56
C GLY A 76 -35.58 8.79 22.88
N GLN A 77 -34.59 8.17 23.56
CA GLN A 77 -34.80 7.57 24.87
C GLN A 77 -35.21 8.59 25.93
N LYS A 78 -34.58 9.77 25.94
CA LYS A 78 -34.93 10.88 26.83
C LYS A 78 -36.36 11.37 26.59
N ALA A 79 -36.76 11.47 25.33
CA ALA A 79 -38.12 11.87 24.98
C ALA A 79 -39.16 10.87 25.49
N VAL A 80 -38.92 9.58 25.27
CA VAL A 80 -39.81 8.50 25.79
C VAL A 80 -39.88 8.52 27.30
N ALA A 81 -38.72 8.63 27.98
CA ALA A 81 -38.69 8.66 29.45
C ALA A 81 -39.42 9.88 30.01
N ALA A 82 -39.26 11.07 29.42
CA ALA A 82 -39.96 12.29 29.84
C ALA A 82 -41.47 12.16 29.62
N SER A 83 -41.92 11.64 28.46
CA SER A 83 -43.33 11.42 28.16
C SER A 83 -43.98 10.44 29.17
N ALA A 84 -43.29 9.31 29.45
CA ALA A 84 -43.78 8.35 30.41
C ALA A 84 -43.90 8.95 31.83
N GLN A 85 -42.99 9.86 32.21
CA GLN A 85 -43.05 10.54 33.51
C GLN A 85 -44.18 11.58 33.52
N ALA A 86 -44.44 12.29 32.43
CA ALA A 86 -45.58 13.17 32.30
C ALA A 86 -46.93 12.41 32.52
N ASP A 87 -47.06 11.22 31.91
CA ASP A 87 -48.25 10.39 32.08
C ASP A 87 -48.47 9.92 33.51
N ARG A 88 -47.40 9.58 34.23
CA ARG A 88 -47.46 9.22 35.66
C ARG A 88 -47.98 10.38 36.52
N TYR A 89 -47.46 11.61 36.30
CA TYR A 89 -47.93 12.78 37.02
C TYR A 89 -49.38 13.11 36.68
N ARG A 90 -49.79 12.92 35.44
CA ARG A 90 -51.19 13.12 34.98
C ARG A 90 -52.14 12.15 35.68
N GLN A 91 -51.73 10.86 35.87
CA GLN A 91 -52.48 9.86 36.63
C GLN A 91 -52.59 10.21 38.11
N GLN A 92 -51.61 10.91 38.69
CA GLN A 92 -51.59 11.39 40.07
C GLN A 92 -52.37 12.70 40.27
N GLY A 93 -52.89 13.31 39.18
CA GLY A 93 -53.59 14.60 39.25
C GLY A 93 -52.68 15.84 39.27
N ASP A 94 -51.34 15.64 39.19
CA ASP A 94 -50.36 16.71 39.19
C ASP A 94 -50.11 17.23 37.76
N THR A 95 -51.00 18.09 37.30
CA THR A 95 -50.94 18.67 35.95
C THR A 95 -49.73 19.57 35.73
N ALA A 96 -49.28 20.29 36.77
CA ALA A 96 -48.14 21.22 36.63
C ALA A 96 -46.81 20.46 36.33
N ASN A 97 -46.58 19.33 37.03
CA ASN A 97 -45.40 18.52 36.73
C ASN A 97 -45.59 17.72 35.43
N ALA A 98 -46.81 17.27 35.09
CA ALA A 98 -47.08 16.64 33.81
C ALA A 98 -46.71 17.57 32.63
N ASP A 99 -47.14 18.83 32.63
CA ASP A 99 -46.83 19.82 31.62
C ASP A 99 -45.32 20.11 31.51
N LYS A 100 -44.63 20.14 32.64
CA LYS A 100 -43.18 20.31 32.68
C LYS A 100 -42.45 19.15 31.96
N PHE A 101 -42.84 17.91 32.23
CA PHE A 101 -42.23 16.75 31.59
C PHE A 101 -42.63 16.62 30.12
N ASP A 102 -43.87 17.01 29.72
CA ASP A 102 -44.23 17.10 28.32
C ASP A 102 -43.38 18.13 27.56
N ASN A 103 -43.06 19.27 28.18
CA ASN A 103 -42.12 20.23 27.59
C ASN A 103 -40.69 19.67 27.47
N LEU A 104 -40.22 18.91 28.44
CA LEU A 104 -38.91 18.22 28.32
C LEU A 104 -38.92 17.20 27.19
N ALA A 105 -40.02 16.42 27.03
CA ALA A 105 -40.17 15.49 25.92
C ALA A 105 -40.13 16.21 24.56
N LYS A 106 -40.82 17.36 24.42
CA LYS A 106 -40.77 18.19 23.18
C LYS A 106 -39.38 18.71 22.88
N ILE A 107 -38.64 19.15 23.93
CA ILE A 107 -37.25 19.60 23.76
C ILE A 107 -36.35 18.44 23.27
N ALA A 108 -36.52 17.25 23.89
CA ALA A 108 -35.78 16.07 23.53
C ALA A 108 -36.05 15.62 22.07
N LEU A 109 -37.33 15.63 21.66
CA LEU A 109 -37.74 15.36 20.27
C LEU A 109 -37.17 16.40 19.30
N GLY A 110 -37.15 17.67 19.66
CA GLY A 110 -36.52 18.72 18.86
C GLY A 110 -35.03 18.45 18.63
N LYS A 111 -34.32 18.02 19.68
CA LYS A 111 -32.90 17.64 19.58
C LYS A 111 -32.69 16.37 18.74
N GLN A 112 -33.58 15.38 18.90
CA GLN A 112 -33.55 14.18 18.06
C GLN A 112 -33.72 14.51 16.57
N ILE A 113 -34.72 15.33 16.22
CA ILE A 113 -34.98 15.75 14.85
C ILE A 113 -33.78 16.50 14.26
N SER A 114 -33.12 17.36 15.06
CA SER A 114 -31.89 18.05 14.61
C SER A 114 -30.78 17.04 14.27
N ALA A 115 -30.48 16.13 15.18
CA ALA A 115 -29.47 15.08 14.97
C ALA A 115 -29.81 14.17 13.77
N GLU A 116 -31.10 13.79 13.60
CA GLU A 116 -31.54 13.06 12.40
C GLU A 116 -31.32 13.86 11.10
N GLY A 117 -31.42 15.17 11.16
CA GLY A 117 -31.10 16.05 10.05
C GLY A 117 -29.63 16.03 9.69
N GLU A 118 -28.76 16.07 10.71
CA GLU A 118 -27.30 15.99 10.56
C GLU A 118 -26.87 14.65 9.97
N VAL A 119 -27.39 13.53 10.50
CA VAL A 119 -27.18 12.18 9.95
C VAL A 119 -27.55 12.09 8.47
N ARG A 120 -28.74 12.59 8.09
CA ARG A 120 -29.19 12.56 6.68
C ARG A 120 -28.34 13.41 5.73
N GLN A 121 -27.75 14.48 6.22
CA GLN A 121 -26.86 15.32 5.42
C GLN A 121 -25.46 14.74 5.31
N ALA A 122 -24.95 14.12 6.37
CA ALA A 122 -23.62 13.54 6.42
C ALA A 122 -23.49 12.28 5.54
N GLU A 123 -24.52 11.44 5.49
CA GLU A 123 -24.48 10.14 4.81
C GLU A 123 -24.05 10.22 3.34
N PRO A 124 -24.68 11.04 2.45
CA PRO A 124 -24.27 11.15 1.06
C PRO A 124 -22.89 11.80 0.91
N LEU A 125 -22.52 12.69 1.82
CA LEU A 125 -21.21 13.34 1.80
C LEU A 125 -20.09 12.33 2.11
N ILE A 126 -20.26 11.50 3.14
CA ILE A 126 -19.34 10.43 3.51
C ILE A 126 -19.23 9.41 2.37
N ALA A 127 -20.33 9.02 1.74
CA ALA A 127 -20.31 8.11 0.60
C ALA A 127 -19.47 8.68 -0.57
N SER A 128 -19.64 9.95 -0.91
CA SER A 128 -18.85 10.62 -1.94
C SER A 128 -17.37 10.76 -1.56
N GLN A 129 -17.07 11.03 -0.29
CA GLN A 129 -15.71 11.11 0.19
C GLN A 129 -15.01 9.74 0.16
N ARG A 130 -15.71 8.65 0.53
CA ARG A 130 -15.19 7.28 0.42
C ARG A 130 -14.82 6.93 -1.02
N GLU A 131 -15.71 7.21 -1.96
CA GLU A 131 -15.43 7.00 -3.38
C GLU A 131 -14.21 7.80 -3.85
N SER A 132 -14.08 9.03 -3.40
CA SER A 132 -12.95 9.90 -3.72
C SER A 132 -11.63 9.34 -3.14
N VAL A 133 -11.63 8.86 -1.91
CA VAL A 133 -10.48 8.21 -1.27
C VAL A 133 -10.06 6.96 -2.04
N GLU A 134 -10.99 6.11 -2.47
CA GLU A 134 -10.66 4.91 -3.24
C GLU A 134 -10.06 5.25 -4.62
N LYS A 135 -10.57 6.27 -5.29
CA LYS A 135 -9.98 6.78 -6.54
C LYS A 135 -8.56 7.31 -6.33
N LEU A 136 -8.32 8.03 -5.24
CA LEU A 136 -6.98 8.53 -4.89
C LEU A 136 -5.99 7.38 -4.59
N LYS A 137 -6.40 6.38 -3.81
CA LYS A 137 -5.58 5.20 -3.53
C LYS A 137 -5.21 4.45 -4.81
N SER A 138 -6.20 4.22 -5.68
CA SER A 138 -5.97 3.57 -6.97
C SER A 138 -5.00 4.36 -7.85
N GLY A 139 -5.16 5.67 -7.92
CA GLY A 139 -4.26 6.55 -8.66
C GLY A 139 -2.83 6.52 -8.10
N LEU A 140 -2.69 6.52 -6.78
CA LEU A 140 -1.39 6.42 -6.10
C LEU A 140 -0.71 5.07 -6.39
N ALA A 141 -1.46 3.96 -6.40
CA ALA A 141 -0.94 2.65 -6.78
C ALA A 141 -0.40 2.66 -8.22
N MET A 142 -1.17 3.19 -9.18
CA MET A 142 -0.72 3.32 -10.57
C MET A 142 0.54 4.19 -10.71
N MET A 143 0.69 5.24 -9.90
CA MET A 143 1.92 6.05 -9.90
C MET A 143 3.13 5.25 -9.40
N LYS A 144 2.96 4.44 -8.35
CA LYS A 144 4.01 3.55 -7.82
C LYS A 144 4.43 2.50 -8.85
N ASP A 145 3.49 1.88 -9.52
CA ASP A 145 3.75 0.92 -10.59
C ASP A 145 4.54 1.59 -11.73
N LYS A 146 4.15 2.81 -12.10
CA LYS A 146 4.83 3.59 -13.12
C LYS A 146 6.26 3.98 -12.73
N LEU A 147 6.50 4.29 -11.46
CA LEU A 147 7.84 4.50 -10.92
C LEU A 147 8.69 3.23 -11.03
N GLY A 148 8.09 2.04 -10.76
CA GLY A 148 8.73 0.75 -10.97
C GLY A 148 9.17 0.53 -12.42
N GLU A 149 8.27 0.80 -13.37
CA GLU A 149 8.59 0.73 -14.81
C GLU A 149 9.74 1.69 -15.21
N LEU A 150 9.71 2.93 -14.70
CA LEU A 150 10.74 3.92 -14.96
C LEU A 150 12.11 3.47 -14.45
N ARG A 151 12.17 2.95 -13.22
CA ARG A 151 13.39 2.41 -12.63
C ARG A 151 13.94 1.24 -13.46
N SER A 152 13.09 0.29 -13.82
CA SER A 152 13.49 -0.85 -14.66
C SER A 152 14.03 -0.41 -16.02
N LYS A 153 13.39 0.56 -16.67
CA LYS A 153 13.89 1.11 -17.96
C LYS A 153 15.23 1.81 -17.81
N ARG A 154 15.38 2.64 -16.76
CA ARG A 154 16.66 3.30 -16.46
C ARG A 154 17.77 2.28 -16.28
N ASP A 155 17.54 1.25 -15.46
CA ASP A 155 18.55 0.23 -15.16
C ASP A 155 18.93 -0.56 -16.43
N SER A 156 17.96 -0.88 -17.28
CA SER A 156 18.19 -1.52 -18.58
C SER A 156 19.03 -0.63 -19.51
N LEU A 157 18.77 0.67 -19.57
CA LEU A 157 19.57 1.59 -20.40
C LEU A 157 20.99 1.73 -19.87
N VAL A 158 21.17 1.85 -18.56
CA VAL A 158 22.49 1.91 -17.92
C VAL A 158 23.27 0.62 -18.20
N ALA A 159 22.64 -0.55 -18.11
CA ALA A 159 23.28 -1.82 -18.44
C ALA A 159 23.71 -1.91 -19.91
N ARG A 160 22.84 -1.47 -20.84
CA ARG A 160 23.17 -1.44 -22.27
C ARG A 160 24.31 -0.47 -22.57
N GLN A 161 24.31 0.71 -21.95
CA GLN A 161 25.37 1.70 -22.13
C GLN A 161 26.70 1.16 -21.62
N LYS A 162 26.75 0.55 -20.44
CA LYS A 162 27.96 -0.09 -19.89
C LYS A 162 28.46 -1.20 -20.81
N SER A 163 27.56 -2.04 -21.33
CA SER A 163 27.91 -3.10 -22.28
C SER A 163 28.50 -2.53 -23.59
N ALA A 164 27.88 -1.48 -24.14
CA ALA A 164 28.38 -0.83 -25.34
C ALA A 164 29.77 -0.19 -25.11
N GLN A 165 29.96 0.44 -23.94
CA GLN A 165 31.24 1.05 -23.58
C GLN A 165 32.33 -0.02 -23.38
N ALA A 166 32.00 -1.15 -22.76
CA ALA A 166 32.93 -2.28 -22.64
C ALA A 166 33.32 -2.84 -24.03
N GLN A 167 32.35 -2.99 -24.93
CA GLN A 167 32.62 -3.43 -26.31
C GLN A 167 33.53 -2.43 -27.08
N GLN A 168 33.30 -1.11 -26.92
CA GLN A 168 34.18 -0.09 -27.53
C GLN A 168 35.58 -0.15 -26.95
N THR A 169 35.73 -0.35 -25.65
CA THR A 169 37.02 -0.50 -24.98
C THR A 169 37.78 -1.72 -25.54
N VAL A 170 37.11 -2.87 -25.66
CA VAL A 170 37.68 -4.09 -26.24
C VAL A 170 38.07 -3.87 -27.71
N GLN A 171 37.21 -3.23 -28.49
CA GLN A 171 37.47 -2.97 -29.90
C GLN A 171 38.62 -1.96 -30.10
N GLY A 172 38.71 -0.93 -29.25
CA GLY A 172 39.83 -0.02 -29.17
C GLY A 172 41.15 -0.72 -28.79
N ALA A 173 41.09 -1.65 -27.84
CA ALA A 173 42.24 -2.48 -27.45
C ALA A 173 42.72 -3.37 -28.59
N ILE A 174 41.81 -4.05 -29.29
CA ILE A 174 42.15 -4.88 -30.47
C ILE A 174 42.75 -4.05 -31.59
N SER A 175 42.27 -2.84 -31.84
CA SER A 175 42.80 -1.96 -32.89
C SER A 175 44.15 -1.32 -32.52
N SER A 176 44.51 -1.21 -31.27
CA SER A 176 45.79 -0.68 -30.79
C SER A 176 46.89 -1.73 -30.68
N ILE A 177 46.57 -3.01 -30.90
CA ILE A 177 47.59 -4.07 -30.96
C ILE A 177 48.47 -3.86 -32.19
N ASN A 178 49.60 -3.23 -31.96
CA ASN A 178 50.64 -3.08 -32.99
C ASN A 178 51.38 -4.40 -33.16
N VAL A 179 51.49 -4.90 -34.37
CA VAL A 179 51.92 -6.26 -34.78
C VAL A 179 53.36 -6.63 -34.33
N LEU A 180 54.07 -5.78 -33.58
CA LEU A 180 55.49 -5.94 -33.23
C LEU A 180 55.79 -6.65 -31.89
N ASP A 181 54.84 -6.74 -30.96
CA ASP A 181 54.99 -7.58 -29.75
C ASP A 181 53.61 -7.94 -29.16
N PRO A 182 53.03 -9.06 -29.65
CA PRO A 182 51.67 -9.43 -29.27
C PRO A 182 51.52 -10.02 -27.85
N THR A 183 52.60 -10.42 -27.20
CA THR A 183 52.51 -11.20 -25.98
C THR A 183 52.43 -10.37 -24.70
N SER A 184 53.04 -9.19 -24.65
CA SER A 184 53.09 -8.36 -23.45
C SER A 184 51.81 -7.50 -23.30
N GLU A 185 51.20 -7.09 -24.41
CA GLU A 185 49.94 -6.28 -24.37
C GLU A 185 48.71 -7.12 -24.14
N ILE A 186 48.61 -8.33 -24.69
CA ILE A 186 47.51 -9.25 -24.46
C ILE A 186 47.38 -9.57 -22.96
N SER A 187 48.52 -9.90 -22.30
CA SER A 187 48.51 -10.16 -20.87
C SER A 187 48.07 -8.98 -20.02
N ARG A 188 48.38 -7.74 -20.45
CA ARG A 188 47.97 -6.50 -19.78
C ARG A 188 46.45 -6.24 -19.94
N TYR A 189 45.87 -6.55 -21.08
CA TYR A 189 44.45 -6.41 -21.33
C TYR A 189 43.64 -7.52 -20.66
N GLU A 190 44.13 -8.76 -20.61
CA GLU A 190 43.53 -9.84 -19.85
C GLU A 190 43.48 -9.48 -18.37
N GLU A 191 44.52 -8.82 -17.85
CA GLU A 191 44.48 -8.38 -16.43
C GLU A 191 43.47 -7.25 -16.19
N ILE A 192 43.28 -6.33 -17.13
CA ILE A 192 42.25 -5.28 -17.03
C ILE A 192 40.85 -5.90 -17.05
N VAL A 193 40.56 -6.78 -18.00
CA VAL A 193 39.27 -7.47 -18.10
C VAL A 193 38.99 -8.29 -16.85
N ARG A 194 40.00 -9.05 -16.37
CA ARG A 194 39.88 -9.83 -15.12
C ARG A 194 39.62 -8.95 -13.89
N ARG A 195 40.18 -7.74 -13.85
CA ARG A 195 39.94 -6.77 -12.77
C ARG A 195 38.54 -6.18 -12.82
N GLU A 196 38.03 -5.87 -14.03
CA GLU A 196 36.66 -5.37 -14.21
C GLU A 196 35.60 -6.45 -13.92
N GLU A 197 35.86 -7.72 -14.35
CA GLU A 197 35.01 -8.85 -13.99
C GLU A 197 35.00 -9.10 -12.48
N ALA A 198 36.16 -9.07 -11.82
CA ALA A 198 36.23 -9.19 -10.37
C ALA A 198 35.50 -8.05 -9.63
N GLN A 199 35.57 -6.84 -10.17
CA GLN A 199 34.85 -5.70 -9.61
C GLN A 199 33.33 -5.80 -9.82
N ALA A 200 32.89 -6.30 -10.97
CA ALA A 200 31.49 -6.57 -11.24
C ALA A 200 30.91 -7.68 -10.35
N ILE A 201 31.68 -8.75 -10.14
CA ILE A 201 31.35 -9.85 -9.20
C ILE A 201 31.28 -9.30 -7.77
N GLY A 202 32.26 -8.49 -7.34
CA GLY A 202 32.26 -7.88 -6.01
C GLY A 202 31.08 -6.93 -5.79
N GLN A 203 30.66 -6.17 -6.79
CA GLN A 203 29.46 -5.33 -6.71
C GLN A 203 28.18 -6.18 -6.63
N ALA A 204 28.11 -7.29 -7.36
CA ALA A 204 26.98 -8.21 -7.29
C ALA A 204 26.90 -8.89 -5.91
N GLU A 205 28.04 -9.26 -5.33
CA GLU A 205 28.13 -9.87 -4.00
C GLU A 205 27.73 -8.89 -2.88
N VAL A 206 28.15 -7.62 -2.97
CA VAL A 206 27.71 -6.56 -2.05
C VAL A 206 26.22 -6.31 -2.19
N ALA A 207 25.67 -6.32 -3.40
CA ALA A 207 24.22 -6.17 -3.61
C ALA A 207 23.44 -7.37 -3.03
N ALA A 208 23.94 -8.59 -3.23
CA ALA A 208 23.33 -9.79 -2.65
C ALA A 208 23.40 -9.78 -1.11
N SER A 209 24.55 -9.43 -0.53
CA SER A 209 24.71 -9.35 0.93
C SER A 209 23.83 -8.28 1.57
N SER A 210 23.52 -7.18 0.87
CA SER A 210 22.60 -6.17 1.36
C SER A 210 21.13 -6.65 1.37
N ILE A 211 20.75 -7.51 0.43
CA ILE A 211 19.43 -8.14 0.38
C ILE A 211 19.33 -9.21 1.48
N ASP A 212 20.34 -10.06 1.63
CA ASP A 212 20.38 -11.06 2.70
C ASP A 212 20.35 -10.44 4.09
N SER A 213 21.02 -9.29 4.30
CA SER A 213 20.95 -8.56 5.57
C SER A 213 19.55 -7.98 5.84
N GLN A 214 18.82 -7.53 4.82
CA GLN A 214 17.44 -7.07 4.96
C GLN A 214 16.47 -8.21 5.29
N PHE A 215 16.69 -9.39 4.72
CA PHE A 215 15.89 -10.57 5.08
C PHE A 215 16.22 -11.08 6.48
N ALA A 216 17.48 -11.07 6.91
CA ALA A 216 17.88 -11.41 8.28
C ALA A 216 17.28 -10.43 9.31
N GLU A 217 17.18 -9.15 8.98
CA GLU A 217 16.53 -8.14 9.82
C GLU A 217 15.01 -8.35 9.91
N LEU A 218 14.38 -8.82 8.83
CA LEU A 218 12.97 -9.19 8.80
C LEU A 218 12.69 -10.45 9.63
N GLU A 219 13.55 -11.47 9.56
CA GLU A 219 13.45 -12.70 10.35
C GLU A 219 13.60 -12.41 11.85
N THR A 220 14.60 -11.62 12.26
CA THR A 220 14.80 -11.22 13.66
C THR A 220 13.65 -10.37 14.20
N SER A 221 13.04 -9.52 13.39
CA SER A 221 11.84 -8.75 13.80
C SER A 221 10.62 -9.65 13.98
N GLY A 222 10.45 -10.68 13.14
CA GLY A 222 9.38 -11.68 13.26
C GLY A 222 9.50 -12.52 14.53
N GLU A 223 10.72 -12.99 14.86
CA GLU A 223 10.99 -13.72 16.10
C GLU A 223 10.77 -12.87 17.36
N ALA A 224 11.15 -11.59 17.33
CA ALA A 224 10.94 -10.68 18.46
C ALA A 224 9.44 -10.49 18.76
N VAL A 225 8.60 -10.34 17.74
CA VAL A 225 7.14 -10.24 17.89
C VAL A 225 6.53 -11.55 18.42
N GLU A 226 7.01 -12.71 17.97
CA GLU A 226 6.54 -14.00 18.47
C GLU A 226 6.97 -14.25 19.91
N ILE A 227 8.19 -13.89 20.31
CA ILE A 227 8.67 -13.97 21.69
C ILE A 227 7.84 -13.07 22.61
N GLU A 228 7.49 -11.85 22.17
CA GLU A 228 6.70 -10.92 22.96
C GLU A 228 5.25 -11.39 23.11
N ALA A 229 4.66 -11.97 22.06
CA ALA A 229 3.35 -12.61 22.10
C ALA A 229 3.32 -13.83 23.06
N ARG A 230 4.35 -14.66 23.04
CA ARG A 230 4.49 -15.80 23.96
C ARG A 230 4.72 -15.37 25.41
N LEU A 231 5.48 -14.30 25.61
CA LEU A 231 5.71 -13.71 26.94
C LEU A 231 4.40 -13.12 27.51
N ALA A 232 3.60 -12.46 26.65
CA ALA A 232 2.29 -11.94 27.03
C ALA A 232 1.32 -13.07 27.41
N ALA A 233 1.32 -14.18 26.67
CA ALA A 233 0.52 -15.35 26.97
C ALA A 233 0.94 -16.03 28.29
N LEU A 234 2.22 -16.11 28.60
CA LEU A 234 2.76 -16.60 29.88
C LEU A 234 2.34 -15.71 31.07
N LYS A 235 2.35 -14.40 30.88
CA LYS A 235 1.91 -13.44 31.92
C LYS A 235 0.40 -13.49 32.20
N GLN A 236 -0.39 -13.98 31.25
CA GLN A 236 -1.84 -14.18 31.40
C GLN A 236 -2.21 -15.57 31.93
N GLY A 237 -1.24 -16.39 32.30
CA GLY A 237 -1.49 -17.69 32.96
C GLY A 237 -1.97 -18.82 32.01
N SER A 238 -1.89 -18.62 30.70
CA SER A 238 -2.17 -19.66 29.72
C SER A 238 -0.85 -20.24 29.19
N SER A 239 -0.49 -21.47 29.58
CA SER A 239 0.62 -22.21 28.99
C SER A 239 0.28 -22.60 27.56
N PRO A 240 1.06 -22.19 26.55
CA PRO A 240 0.89 -22.70 25.20
C PRO A 240 1.47 -24.12 25.12
N ALA A 241 0.64 -25.09 24.78
CA ALA A 241 1.10 -26.43 24.44
C ALA A 241 1.90 -26.38 23.13
N PRO A 242 3.02 -27.13 23.00
CA PRO A 242 3.81 -27.15 21.79
C PRO A 242 3.04 -27.85 20.66
N GLN A 243 2.63 -27.10 19.65
CA GLN A 243 2.14 -27.68 18.40
C GLN A 243 3.32 -28.12 17.54
N VAL A 244 3.66 -29.39 17.61
CA VAL A 244 4.53 -30.04 16.62
C VAL A 244 3.67 -30.37 15.39
N SER A 245 3.88 -29.65 14.31
CA SER A 245 3.31 -30.01 13.00
C SER A 245 4.03 -31.25 12.47
N PRO A 246 3.34 -32.34 12.09
CA PRO A 246 4.00 -33.47 11.46
C PRO A 246 4.34 -33.12 10.02
N THR A 247 5.61 -33.12 9.72
CA THR A 247 6.17 -33.13 8.37
C THR A 247 5.67 -34.37 7.64
N GLN A 248 4.75 -34.22 6.68
CA GLN A 248 4.43 -35.32 5.76
C GLN A 248 5.55 -35.44 4.74
N VAL A 249 6.34 -36.46 4.90
CA VAL A 249 7.25 -36.99 3.89
C VAL A 249 6.42 -37.88 2.98
N THR A 250 6.21 -37.52 1.75
CA THR A 250 5.69 -38.38 0.69
C THR A 250 6.84 -39.11 0.01
N PRO A 251 6.88 -40.44 -0.01
CA PRO A 251 7.73 -41.17 -0.95
C PRO A 251 6.94 -41.41 -2.26
N ALA A 252 7.53 -40.99 -3.38
CA ALA A 252 7.18 -41.51 -4.70
C ALA A 252 7.67 -42.94 -4.80
N ILE A 253 6.89 -43.82 -5.40
CA ILE A 253 7.30 -44.91 -6.30
C ILE A 253 6.06 -45.73 -6.71
N GLY A 254 5.70 -45.74 -7.95
CA GLY A 254 5.77 -46.87 -8.84
C GLY A 254 4.47 -47.63 -9.14
N SER A 255 4.01 -47.46 -10.36
CA SER A 255 3.52 -48.45 -11.31
C SER A 255 2.43 -49.48 -10.93
N GLY A 256 1.43 -49.55 -11.75
CA GLY A 256 0.77 -50.81 -12.03
C GLY A 256 -0.73 -50.78 -12.27
N THR A 257 -1.10 -50.60 -13.54
CA THR A 257 -2.11 -51.36 -14.31
C THR A 257 -3.50 -51.73 -13.73
N THR A 258 -4.46 -51.38 -14.53
CA THR A 258 -5.55 -52.19 -15.11
C THR A 258 -6.94 -52.20 -14.46
N THR A 259 -7.87 -51.85 -15.32
CA THR A 259 -9.20 -52.37 -15.65
C THR A 259 -10.44 -51.92 -14.88
N GLN A 260 -11.27 -51.28 -15.72
CA GLN A 260 -12.70 -51.59 -15.98
C GLN A 260 -13.70 -51.56 -14.82
N ASN A 261 -14.63 -50.68 -14.83
CA ASN A 261 -15.99 -50.92 -15.36
C ASN A 261 -16.93 -49.75 -14.91
N ALA A 262 -17.61 -49.19 -15.88
CA ALA A 262 -18.89 -48.55 -15.67
C ALA A 262 -19.97 -49.65 -15.60
N PRO A 263 -21.26 -49.42 -15.33
CA PRO A 263 -22.08 -48.22 -15.50
C PRO A 263 -23.25 -48.01 -14.50
N THR A 264 -24.08 -47.02 -14.86
CA THR A 264 -25.54 -46.82 -14.61
C THR A 264 -25.93 -46.21 -13.26
N SER A 265 -26.56 -45.09 -13.34
CA SER A 265 -27.93 -44.62 -13.56
C SER A 265 -28.70 -44.26 -12.28
N ASP A 266 -29.38 -43.14 -12.45
CA ASP A 266 -30.69 -42.74 -11.87
C ASP A 266 -30.74 -42.30 -10.40
N TRP A 267 -31.03 -41.11 -10.20
CA TRP A 267 -32.27 -40.29 -10.07
C TRP A 267 -31.93 -38.86 -9.74
#